data_84a5d7f03f83a9aeb7aa276c9a3245c6
#
_entry.id   84a5d7f03f83a9aeb7aa276c9a3245c6
#
_cell.length_a   1.000
_cell.length_b   1.000
_cell.length_c   1.000
_cell.angle_alpha   90.00
_cell.angle_beta   90.00
_cell.angle_gamma   90.00
#
_symmetry.space_group_name_H-M   'P 1'
#
loop_
_entity.id
_entity.type
_entity.pdbx_description
1 polymer ?
#
loop_
_entity_poly.entity_id
_entity_poly.type
_entity_poly.pdbx_seq_one_letter_code
_entity_poly.pdbx_strand_id
1 'polypeptide(L)'
;MAAKRKVCFTGPMRVRIVEDTLRQAGCELVLGKPQDDLRTYRYERKELVNLIGDCPIVYPSGRDMIGADILDSCPDLQAVVKSSIGIETVDVEAATDLGILCCNSPTVENYMGVAEATMGLIVALFKRLKFNEAFMRNGGWKELENRGTLMLGKTIGIIGVGRIGQNVAKRLGAWGMKVLGYDPYVSQESVGDLGIKMVSLDELLKESDLVTLHVVLTRETRDMIGLRELKLMKPTAFIVNTSRGPAIKEPDLIQALNGKFIAGAALDVFAHEPLPMNDPLRQVDPLRLIITPHNIGANPGSAEAGQRMAAQSILAILDGKIPDTIVNPLAIPRWKERFQS
;
A
#
# COMPACT_ATOMS: atom_id res chain seq x y z
N MET A 1 -5.52 31.80 -23.87
CA MET A 1 -6.75 30.99 -23.85
C MET A 1 -7.00 30.56 -22.43
N ALA A 2 -8.24 30.59 -21.92
CA ALA A 2 -8.48 30.03 -20.58
C ALA A 2 -8.08 28.56 -20.56
N ALA A 3 -7.29 28.15 -19.55
CA ALA A 3 -6.82 26.77 -19.41
C ALA A 3 -8.05 25.84 -19.38
N LYS A 4 -8.02 24.77 -20.17
CA LYS A 4 -9.08 23.76 -20.20
C LYS A 4 -9.20 23.13 -18.81
N ARG A 5 -10.30 23.33 -18.11
CA ARG A 5 -10.59 22.67 -16.82
C ARG A 5 -11.24 21.32 -17.08
N LYS A 6 -10.47 20.37 -17.64
CA LYS A 6 -10.94 19.08 -18.08
C LYS A 6 -10.22 17.97 -17.31
N VAL A 7 -10.96 16.97 -16.82
CA VAL A 7 -10.39 15.88 -16.01
C VAL A 7 -10.91 14.55 -16.51
N CYS A 8 -10.00 13.64 -16.84
CA CYS A 8 -10.32 12.29 -17.25
C CYS A 8 -10.40 11.36 -16.03
N PHE A 9 -11.51 10.66 -15.88
CA PHE A 9 -11.68 9.55 -14.92
C PHE A 9 -11.71 8.26 -15.70
N THR A 10 -10.79 7.35 -15.42
CA THR A 10 -10.74 6.07 -16.15
C THR A 10 -11.81 5.07 -15.68
N GLY A 11 -12.41 5.32 -14.53
CA GLY A 11 -13.55 4.53 -14.05
C GLY A 11 -14.38 5.30 -13.04
N PRO A 12 -15.68 4.94 -12.87
CA PRO A 12 -16.55 5.58 -11.91
C PRO A 12 -16.12 5.25 -10.48
N MET A 13 -16.33 6.19 -9.58
CA MET A 13 -16.05 6.04 -8.16
C MET A 13 -17.32 5.67 -7.40
N ARG A 14 -17.23 4.73 -6.47
CA ARG A 14 -18.35 4.41 -5.56
C ARG A 14 -18.73 5.60 -4.68
N VAL A 15 -17.75 6.42 -4.34
CA VAL A 15 -17.91 7.68 -3.60
C VAL A 15 -17.59 8.80 -4.59
N ARG A 16 -18.50 9.77 -4.77
CA ARG A 16 -18.43 10.78 -5.84
C ARG A 16 -17.84 12.12 -5.38
N ILE A 17 -17.16 12.18 -4.26
CA ILE A 17 -16.66 13.44 -3.68
C ILE A 17 -15.77 14.20 -4.67
N VAL A 18 -14.83 13.51 -5.35
CA VAL A 18 -13.98 14.15 -6.36
C VAL A 18 -14.83 14.68 -7.51
N GLU A 19 -15.70 13.85 -8.09
CA GLU A 19 -16.56 14.25 -9.21
C GLU A 19 -17.41 15.45 -8.86
N ASP A 20 -18.12 15.41 -7.72
CA ASP A 20 -19.03 16.48 -7.28
C ASP A 20 -18.26 17.78 -7.01
N THR A 21 -17.10 17.69 -6.34
CA THR A 21 -16.24 18.85 -6.07
C THR A 21 -15.75 19.50 -7.36
N LEU A 22 -15.30 18.72 -8.34
CA LEU A 22 -14.79 19.23 -9.60
C LEU A 22 -15.90 19.81 -10.47
N ARG A 23 -17.10 19.19 -10.50
CA ARG A 23 -18.28 19.75 -11.19
C ARG A 23 -18.69 21.10 -10.60
N GLN A 24 -18.74 21.22 -9.27
CA GLN A 24 -19.04 22.47 -8.58
C GLN A 24 -18.00 23.56 -8.89
N ALA A 25 -16.75 23.17 -9.13
CA ALA A 25 -15.66 24.07 -9.53
C ALA A 25 -15.65 24.38 -11.04
N GLY A 26 -16.67 23.94 -11.79
CA GLY A 26 -16.80 24.21 -13.22
C GLY A 26 -15.89 23.37 -14.12
N CYS A 27 -15.42 22.20 -13.65
CA CYS A 27 -14.63 21.30 -14.48
C CYS A 27 -15.52 20.44 -15.40
N GLU A 28 -15.07 20.23 -16.63
CA GLU A 28 -15.57 19.20 -17.52
C GLU A 28 -14.99 17.85 -17.14
N LEU A 29 -15.83 16.82 -16.99
CA LEU A 29 -15.39 15.48 -16.65
C LEU A 29 -15.56 14.53 -17.82
N VAL A 30 -14.46 13.90 -18.23
CA VAL A 30 -14.46 12.80 -19.20
C VAL A 30 -14.51 11.50 -18.41
N LEU A 31 -15.62 10.78 -18.52
CA LEU A 31 -15.84 9.56 -17.72
C LEU A 31 -15.56 8.32 -18.57
N GLY A 32 -14.77 7.43 -18.04
CA GLY A 32 -14.54 6.10 -18.59
C GLY A 32 -15.72 5.15 -18.41
N LYS A 33 -15.50 3.88 -18.71
CA LYS A 33 -16.56 2.84 -18.65
C LYS A 33 -17.10 2.65 -17.22
N PRO A 34 -18.42 2.37 -17.08
CA PRO A 34 -19.03 2.08 -15.77
C PRO A 34 -18.40 0.89 -15.05
N GLN A 35 -18.42 0.92 -13.73
CA GLN A 35 -17.72 -0.06 -12.87
C GLN A 35 -18.43 -1.42 -12.69
N ASP A 36 -19.57 -1.67 -13.29
CA ASP A 36 -20.30 -2.92 -13.09
C ASP A 36 -19.51 -4.16 -13.50
N ASP A 37 -18.41 -3.97 -14.26
CA ASP A 37 -17.50 -5.04 -14.70
C ASP A 37 -16.01 -4.84 -14.31
N LEU A 38 -15.71 -4.04 -13.31
CA LEU A 38 -14.33 -3.69 -12.93
C LEU A 38 -13.49 -4.86 -12.38
N ARG A 39 -14.07 -6.02 -12.14
CA ARG A 39 -13.28 -7.17 -11.69
C ARG A 39 -12.38 -7.71 -12.80
N THR A 40 -12.77 -7.50 -14.04
CA THR A 40 -12.16 -8.12 -15.22
C THR A 40 -11.70 -7.13 -16.28
N TYR A 41 -12.32 -5.94 -16.39
CA TYR A 41 -12.00 -5.00 -17.45
C TYR A 41 -10.70 -4.22 -17.17
N ARG A 42 -9.81 -4.22 -18.14
CA ARG A 42 -8.66 -3.31 -18.23
C ARG A 42 -8.71 -2.62 -19.60
N TYR A 43 -8.40 -1.33 -19.62
CA TYR A 43 -8.27 -0.61 -20.89
C TYR A 43 -7.07 -1.15 -21.68
N GLU A 44 -7.28 -1.35 -22.97
CA GLU A 44 -6.16 -1.45 -23.90
C GLU A 44 -5.51 -0.06 -24.07
N ARG A 45 -4.21 -0.06 -24.44
CA ARG A 45 -3.44 1.18 -24.60
C ARG A 45 -4.18 2.23 -25.44
N LYS A 46 -4.66 1.86 -26.64
CA LYS A 46 -5.37 2.79 -27.54
C LYS A 46 -6.64 3.36 -26.93
N GLU A 47 -7.40 2.55 -26.22
CA GLU A 47 -8.64 2.98 -25.54
C GLU A 47 -8.33 4.02 -24.47
N LEU A 48 -7.28 3.77 -23.66
CA LEU A 48 -6.89 4.65 -22.56
C LEU A 48 -6.35 5.99 -23.07
N VAL A 49 -5.49 5.96 -24.09
CA VAL A 49 -4.97 7.16 -24.74
C VAL A 49 -6.11 7.99 -25.34
N ASN A 50 -7.07 7.36 -26.04
CA ASN A 50 -8.23 8.04 -26.61
C ASN A 50 -9.16 8.62 -25.52
N LEU A 51 -9.31 7.92 -24.40
CA LEU A 51 -10.13 8.39 -23.28
C LEU A 51 -9.49 9.60 -22.60
N ILE A 52 -8.17 9.57 -22.38
CA ILE A 52 -7.42 10.71 -21.80
C ILE A 52 -7.49 11.89 -22.76
N GLY A 53 -7.25 11.68 -24.06
CA GLY A 53 -7.34 12.68 -25.11
C GLY A 53 -6.57 13.95 -24.78
N ASP A 54 -7.26 15.08 -24.77
CA ASP A 54 -6.74 16.41 -24.46
C ASP A 54 -6.92 16.86 -22.99
N CYS A 55 -7.20 15.91 -22.09
CA CYS A 55 -7.37 16.20 -20.67
C CYS A 55 -6.04 16.55 -20.01
N PRO A 56 -5.90 17.70 -19.34
CA PRO A 56 -4.70 18.04 -18.58
C PRO A 56 -4.52 17.17 -17.35
N ILE A 57 -5.57 16.55 -16.82
CA ILE A 57 -5.50 15.71 -15.63
C ILE A 57 -6.13 14.35 -15.92
N VAL A 58 -5.44 13.29 -15.50
CA VAL A 58 -6.03 11.96 -15.39
C VAL A 58 -6.13 11.53 -13.92
N TYR A 59 -7.30 11.05 -13.55
CA TYR A 59 -7.61 10.42 -12.27
C TYR A 59 -7.90 8.94 -12.55
N PRO A 60 -6.85 8.07 -12.46
CA PRO A 60 -6.99 6.67 -12.83
C PRO A 60 -7.68 5.86 -11.74
N SER A 61 -8.40 4.83 -12.14
CA SER A 61 -8.86 3.79 -11.22
C SER A 61 -7.67 3.06 -10.59
N GLY A 62 -7.89 2.33 -9.51
CA GLY A 62 -6.82 1.61 -8.81
C GLY A 62 -6.13 0.52 -9.63
N ARG A 63 -6.63 0.20 -10.83
CA ARG A 63 -6.16 -0.93 -11.66
C ARG A 63 -5.55 -0.52 -12.99
N ASP A 64 -5.80 0.72 -13.43
CA ASP A 64 -5.33 1.16 -14.72
C ASP A 64 -3.85 1.51 -14.65
N MET A 65 -3.07 0.85 -15.50
CA MET A 65 -1.65 1.11 -15.62
C MET A 65 -1.42 2.33 -16.52
N ILE A 66 -0.82 3.36 -15.96
CA ILE A 66 -0.40 4.58 -16.67
C ILE A 66 1.11 4.48 -16.90
N GLY A 67 1.49 3.67 -17.89
CA GLY A 67 2.89 3.43 -18.25
C GLY A 67 3.47 4.55 -19.11
N ALA A 68 4.80 4.46 -19.36
CA ALA A 68 5.54 5.40 -20.18
C ALA A 68 4.89 5.62 -21.56
N ASP A 69 4.41 4.55 -22.18
CA ASP A 69 3.77 4.56 -23.50
C ASP A 69 2.43 5.33 -23.54
N ILE A 70 1.67 5.32 -22.43
CA ILE A 70 0.46 6.12 -22.28
C ILE A 70 0.84 7.59 -22.07
N LEU A 71 1.77 7.87 -21.13
CA LEU A 71 2.21 9.21 -20.78
C LEU A 71 2.77 9.95 -22.00
N ASP A 72 3.63 9.31 -22.80
CA ASP A 72 4.22 9.87 -24.01
C ASP A 72 3.18 10.17 -25.11
N SER A 73 2.09 9.41 -25.13
CA SER A 73 1.00 9.57 -26.11
C SER A 73 -0.02 10.67 -25.75
N CYS A 74 0.12 11.30 -24.58
CA CYS A 74 -0.80 12.32 -24.07
C CYS A 74 -0.07 13.67 -23.83
N PRO A 75 0.26 14.44 -24.89
CA PRO A 75 1.10 15.65 -24.77
C PRO A 75 0.48 16.77 -23.94
N ASP A 76 -0.85 16.83 -23.82
CA ASP A 76 -1.55 17.83 -23.01
C ASP A 76 -1.64 17.45 -21.52
N LEU A 77 -1.22 16.22 -21.17
CA LEU A 77 -1.31 15.73 -19.80
C LEU A 77 -0.31 16.45 -18.88
N GLN A 78 -0.84 17.08 -17.84
CA GLN A 78 -0.09 17.83 -16.83
C GLN A 78 0.13 17.03 -15.56
N ALA A 79 -0.85 16.19 -15.20
CA ALA A 79 -0.73 15.40 -13.99
C ALA A 79 -1.56 14.10 -13.98
N VAL A 80 -1.06 13.14 -13.21
CA VAL A 80 -1.77 11.94 -12.76
C VAL A 80 -2.03 12.08 -11.27
N VAL A 81 -3.31 12.03 -10.84
CA VAL A 81 -3.69 12.22 -9.44
C VAL A 81 -4.47 11.01 -8.93
N LYS A 82 -4.05 10.44 -7.80
CA LYS A 82 -4.71 9.29 -7.17
C LYS A 82 -5.21 9.62 -5.77
N SER A 83 -6.37 9.05 -5.39
CA SER A 83 -6.91 9.17 -4.02
C SER A 83 -6.34 8.14 -3.03
N SER A 84 -5.40 7.31 -3.47
CA SER A 84 -4.69 6.33 -2.63
C SER A 84 -3.29 6.81 -2.28
N ILE A 85 -2.65 6.15 -1.29
CA ILE A 85 -1.22 6.35 -1.02
C ILE A 85 -0.38 5.71 -2.13
N GLY A 86 -0.73 4.49 -2.54
CA GLY A 86 -0.01 3.75 -3.57
C GLY A 86 -0.16 4.36 -4.96
N ILE A 87 0.95 4.46 -5.68
CA ILE A 87 1.02 5.02 -7.03
C ILE A 87 1.71 4.06 -8.03
N GLU A 88 1.87 2.81 -7.66
CA GLU A 88 2.61 1.80 -8.41
C GLU A 88 2.04 1.49 -9.79
N THR A 89 0.80 1.89 -10.05
CA THR A 89 0.17 1.79 -11.37
C THR A 89 0.57 2.92 -12.31
N VAL A 90 1.40 3.86 -11.87
CA VAL A 90 1.91 4.98 -12.67
C VAL A 90 3.42 4.83 -12.82
N ASP A 91 3.92 4.97 -14.05
CA ASP A 91 5.36 5.06 -14.29
C ASP A 91 5.84 6.46 -13.91
N VAL A 92 6.25 6.58 -12.64
CA VAL A 92 6.66 7.85 -12.03
C VAL A 92 7.97 8.37 -12.63
N GLU A 93 8.87 7.48 -13.06
CA GLU A 93 10.14 7.84 -13.70
C GLU A 93 9.87 8.48 -15.06
N ALA A 94 9.09 7.82 -15.93
CA ALA A 94 8.68 8.35 -17.21
C ALA A 94 7.87 9.66 -17.09
N ALA A 95 6.95 9.73 -16.11
CA ALA A 95 6.21 10.96 -15.83
C ALA A 95 7.14 12.12 -15.46
N THR A 96 8.19 11.85 -14.67
CA THR A 96 9.19 12.85 -14.28
C THR A 96 9.96 13.36 -15.49
N ASP A 97 10.43 12.45 -16.34
CA ASP A 97 11.15 12.81 -17.56
C ASP A 97 10.29 13.61 -18.55
N LEU A 98 8.99 13.36 -18.57
CA LEU A 98 8.03 14.10 -19.39
C LEU A 98 7.54 15.41 -18.76
N GLY A 99 7.89 15.71 -17.50
CA GLY A 99 7.40 16.87 -16.77
C GLY A 99 5.90 16.75 -16.46
N ILE A 100 5.42 15.55 -16.13
CA ILE A 100 4.06 15.28 -15.70
C ILE A 100 4.08 15.07 -14.18
N LEU A 101 3.25 15.81 -13.44
CA LEU A 101 3.18 15.69 -12.00
C LEU A 101 2.45 14.40 -11.60
N CYS A 102 2.99 13.68 -10.63
CA CYS A 102 2.33 12.54 -10.01
C CYS A 102 1.94 12.90 -8.58
N CYS A 103 0.64 12.79 -8.25
CA CYS A 103 0.13 13.09 -6.92
C CYS A 103 -0.56 11.88 -6.31
N ASN A 104 -0.35 11.68 -5.01
CA ASN A 104 -1.08 10.70 -4.22
C ASN A 104 -1.86 11.36 -3.07
N SER A 105 -2.56 10.60 -2.25
CA SER A 105 -3.39 11.12 -1.15
C SER A 105 -3.05 10.43 0.18
N PRO A 106 -1.94 10.80 0.83
CA PRO A 106 -1.48 10.17 2.07
C PRO A 106 -2.21 10.75 3.29
N THR A 107 -3.50 10.47 3.43
CA THR A 107 -4.32 10.98 4.53
C THR A 107 -4.07 10.25 5.86
N VAL A 108 -4.39 10.93 6.97
CA VAL A 108 -4.27 10.36 8.33
C VAL A 108 -5.12 9.10 8.45
N GLU A 109 -6.36 9.14 7.98
CA GLU A 109 -7.33 8.04 8.05
C GLU A 109 -6.82 6.80 7.30
N ASN A 110 -6.05 6.99 6.24
CA ASN A 110 -5.50 5.89 5.47
C ASN A 110 -4.34 5.21 6.23
N TYR A 111 -3.28 5.95 6.59
CA TYR A 111 -2.13 5.31 7.24
C TYR A 111 -2.45 4.81 8.65
N MET A 112 -3.40 5.44 9.36
CA MET A 112 -3.90 4.94 10.63
C MET A 112 -4.71 3.66 10.45
N GLY A 113 -5.61 3.61 9.46
CA GLY A 113 -6.37 2.41 9.15
C GLY A 113 -5.47 1.19 8.85
N VAL A 114 -4.40 1.39 8.08
CA VAL A 114 -3.42 0.31 7.84
C VAL A 114 -2.68 -0.07 9.12
N ALA A 115 -2.29 0.89 9.96
CA ALA A 115 -1.63 0.59 11.24
C ALA A 115 -2.54 -0.22 12.18
N GLU A 116 -3.81 0.16 12.29
CA GLU A 116 -4.81 -0.55 13.11
C GLU A 116 -5.08 -1.96 12.57
N ALA A 117 -5.22 -2.10 11.26
CA ALA A 117 -5.38 -3.39 10.62
C ALA A 117 -4.18 -4.32 10.84
N THR A 118 -2.97 -3.78 10.73
CA THR A 118 -1.73 -4.51 11.05
C THR A 118 -1.75 -5.01 12.50
N MET A 119 -2.18 -4.17 13.45
CA MET A 119 -2.36 -4.59 14.85
C MET A 119 -3.36 -5.75 14.98
N GLY A 120 -4.48 -5.69 14.24
CA GLY A 120 -5.46 -6.77 14.19
C GLY A 120 -4.86 -8.10 13.72
N LEU A 121 -4.07 -8.08 12.64
CA LEU A 121 -3.38 -9.27 12.12
C LEU A 121 -2.33 -9.81 13.12
N ILE A 122 -1.56 -8.92 13.76
CA ILE A 122 -0.57 -9.28 14.78
C ILE A 122 -1.26 -10.01 15.94
N VAL A 123 -2.35 -9.46 16.47
CA VAL A 123 -3.14 -10.09 17.54
C VAL A 123 -3.71 -11.43 17.09
N ALA A 124 -4.25 -11.49 15.86
CA ALA A 124 -4.82 -12.71 15.32
C ALA A 124 -3.79 -13.86 15.24
N LEU A 125 -2.54 -13.56 14.85
CA LEU A 125 -1.45 -14.53 14.82
C LEU A 125 -1.05 -14.96 16.23
N PHE A 126 -0.70 -14.02 17.12
CA PHE A 126 -0.25 -14.35 18.49
C PHE A 126 -1.32 -15.09 19.29
N LYS A 127 -2.60 -14.74 19.15
CA LYS A 127 -3.72 -15.37 19.86
C LYS A 127 -4.32 -16.55 19.11
N ARG A 128 -3.78 -16.90 17.92
CA ARG A 128 -4.29 -17.99 17.07
C ARG A 128 -5.80 -17.89 16.83
N LEU A 129 -6.30 -16.67 16.60
CA LEU A 129 -7.75 -16.41 16.54
C LEU A 129 -8.42 -17.25 15.45
N LYS A 130 -7.86 -17.31 14.25
CA LYS A 130 -8.39 -18.11 13.14
C LYS A 130 -8.45 -19.59 13.48
N PHE A 131 -7.40 -20.11 14.14
CA PHE A 131 -7.36 -21.50 14.59
C PHE A 131 -8.44 -21.79 15.64
N ASN A 132 -8.49 -20.97 16.70
CA ASN A 132 -9.42 -21.19 17.81
C ASN A 132 -10.90 -21.04 17.36
N GLU A 133 -11.17 -20.13 16.44
CA GLU A 133 -12.50 -19.97 15.84
C GLU A 133 -12.92 -21.22 15.06
N ALA A 134 -12.06 -21.69 14.15
CA ALA A 134 -12.32 -22.91 13.38
C ALA A 134 -12.43 -24.15 14.27
N PHE A 135 -11.56 -24.27 15.29
CA PHE A 135 -11.58 -25.36 16.26
C PHE A 135 -12.90 -25.42 17.03
N MET A 136 -13.37 -24.26 17.50
CA MET A 136 -14.63 -24.15 18.23
C MET A 136 -15.84 -24.52 17.35
N ARG A 137 -15.87 -24.08 16.08
CA ARG A 137 -16.94 -24.45 15.13
C ARG A 137 -17.01 -25.94 14.84
N ASN A 138 -15.87 -26.64 14.90
CA ASN A 138 -15.77 -28.08 14.73
C ASN A 138 -16.00 -28.88 16.04
N GLY A 139 -16.57 -28.24 17.06
CA GLY A 139 -16.96 -28.91 18.33
C GLY A 139 -15.81 -29.06 19.31
N GLY A 140 -14.64 -28.46 19.03
CA GLY A 140 -13.50 -28.47 19.95
C GLY A 140 -13.75 -27.61 21.20
N TRP A 141 -12.99 -27.87 22.25
CA TRP A 141 -13.01 -27.12 23.51
C TRP A 141 -11.57 -26.88 23.98
N LYS A 142 -11.39 -26.55 25.22
CA LYS A 142 -10.16 -26.18 25.90
C LYS A 142 -9.03 -27.22 25.78
N GLU A 143 -7.99 -26.92 24.98
CA GLU A 143 -6.79 -27.75 24.85
C GLU A 143 -5.50 -26.93 25.01
N LEU A 144 -4.40 -27.58 25.40
CA LEU A 144 -3.11 -26.92 25.61
C LEU A 144 -2.54 -26.37 24.30
N GLU A 145 -2.71 -27.15 23.22
CA GLU A 145 -2.19 -26.87 21.88
C GLU A 145 -2.85 -25.64 21.24
N ASN A 146 -4.03 -25.23 21.73
CA ASN A 146 -4.79 -24.10 21.23
C ASN A 146 -4.40 -22.76 21.84
N ARG A 147 -3.51 -22.78 22.84
CA ARG A 147 -3.08 -21.55 23.53
C ARG A 147 -2.32 -20.63 22.59
N GLY A 148 -2.70 -19.37 22.62
CA GLY A 148 -1.94 -18.28 22.00
C GLY A 148 -0.69 -17.93 22.82
N THR A 149 0.13 -17.10 22.24
CA THR A 149 1.36 -16.56 22.87
C THR A 149 1.06 -15.22 23.55
N LEU A 150 1.67 -15.01 24.72
CA LEU A 150 1.66 -13.71 25.39
C LEU A 150 2.54 -12.72 24.62
N MET A 151 2.06 -11.53 24.36
CA MET A 151 2.77 -10.48 23.60
C MET A 151 3.71 -9.66 24.50
N LEU A 152 3.34 -9.47 25.77
CA LEU A 152 4.17 -8.74 26.74
C LEU A 152 5.62 -9.29 26.78
N GLY A 153 6.58 -8.40 26.66
CA GLY A 153 8.01 -8.73 26.65
C GLY A 153 8.54 -9.37 25.37
N LYS A 154 7.69 -9.64 24.38
CA LYS A 154 8.11 -10.12 23.05
C LYS A 154 8.75 -9.00 22.23
N THR A 155 9.58 -9.39 21.26
CA THR A 155 10.23 -8.46 20.34
C THR A 155 9.50 -8.41 19.02
N ILE A 156 9.19 -7.20 18.54
CA ILE A 156 8.71 -6.95 17.19
C ILE A 156 9.76 -6.26 16.35
N GLY A 157 9.97 -6.73 15.13
CA GLY A 157 10.79 -6.09 14.11
C GLY A 157 9.91 -5.34 13.11
N ILE A 158 10.19 -4.07 12.91
CA ILE A 158 9.49 -3.19 11.96
C ILE A 158 10.44 -2.85 10.82
N ILE A 159 10.14 -3.34 9.63
CA ILE A 159 10.88 -3.03 8.41
C ILE A 159 10.13 -1.90 7.67
N GLY A 160 10.77 -0.72 7.57
CA GLY A 160 10.14 0.51 7.13
C GLY A 160 9.54 1.31 8.30
N VAL A 161 10.29 2.29 8.81
CA VAL A 161 9.94 3.10 10.00
C VAL A 161 9.36 4.46 9.56
N GLY A 162 8.49 4.42 8.53
CA GLY A 162 7.71 5.56 8.07
C GLY A 162 6.44 5.80 8.91
N ARG A 163 5.47 6.55 8.35
CA ARG A 163 4.21 6.91 9.06
C ARG A 163 3.48 5.70 9.65
N ILE A 164 3.33 4.63 8.87
CA ILE A 164 2.63 3.40 9.32
C ILE A 164 3.47 2.67 10.37
N GLY A 165 4.75 2.40 10.09
CA GLY A 165 5.64 1.66 10.99
C GLY A 165 5.77 2.34 12.36
N GLN A 166 5.91 3.66 12.43
CA GLN A 166 5.93 4.42 13.69
C GLN A 166 4.60 4.31 14.46
N ASN A 167 3.47 4.33 13.76
CA ASN A 167 2.16 4.17 14.40
C ASN A 167 1.92 2.76 14.95
N VAL A 168 2.44 1.73 14.27
CA VAL A 168 2.48 0.35 14.78
C VAL A 168 3.40 0.24 15.98
N ALA A 169 4.63 0.81 15.89
CA ALA A 169 5.60 0.82 16.99
C ALA A 169 5.03 1.43 18.27
N LYS A 170 4.44 2.61 18.16
CA LYS A 170 3.83 3.33 19.29
C LYS A 170 2.78 2.49 20.00
N ARG A 171 1.93 1.77 19.27
CA ARG A 171 0.89 0.93 19.85
C ARG A 171 1.45 -0.32 20.52
N LEU A 172 2.38 -0.99 19.88
CA LEU A 172 2.98 -2.23 20.40
C LEU A 172 3.92 -1.96 21.58
N GLY A 173 4.64 -0.83 21.56
CA GLY A 173 5.42 -0.37 22.71
C GLY A 173 4.54 -0.15 23.95
N ALA A 174 3.36 0.45 23.79
CA ALA A 174 2.39 0.64 24.86
C ALA A 174 1.84 -0.71 25.41
N TRP A 175 1.92 -1.80 24.65
CA TRP A 175 1.58 -3.15 25.10
C TRP A 175 2.76 -3.90 25.74
N GLY A 176 3.88 -3.20 26.00
CA GLY A 176 5.06 -3.75 26.64
C GLY A 176 5.90 -4.67 25.74
N MET A 177 5.78 -4.53 24.42
CA MET A 177 6.69 -5.21 23.49
C MET A 177 7.99 -4.41 23.32
N LYS A 178 9.08 -5.10 23.01
CA LYS A 178 10.34 -4.48 22.57
C LYS A 178 10.23 -4.22 21.07
N VAL A 179 10.61 -3.02 20.62
CA VAL A 179 10.48 -2.61 19.22
C VAL A 179 11.85 -2.42 18.60
N LEU A 180 12.16 -3.21 17.58
CA LEU A 180 13.31 -3.05 16.70
C LEU A 180 12.85 -2.43 15.38
N GLY A 181 13.64 -1.52 14.82
CA GLY A 181 13.40 -0.88 13.54
C GLY A 181 14.54 -1.13 12.55
N TYR A 182 14.19 -1.30 11.28
CA TYR A 182 15.12 -1.24 10.16
C TYR A 182 14.56 -0.32 9.08
N ASP A 183 15.29 0.73 8.78
CA ASP A 183 15.01 1.65 7.67
C ASP A 183 16.32 2.38 7.34
N PRO A 184 16.84 2.30 6.09
CA PRO A 184 18.11 2.92 5.74
C PRO A 184 18.05 4.46 5.70
N TYR A 185 16.85 5.05 5.74
CA TYR A 185 16.63 6.49 5.62
C TYR A 185 16.22 7.15 6.95
N VAL A 186 16.09 6.38 8.02
CA VAL A 186 15.62 6.86 9.33
C VAL A 186 16.73 6.69 10.36
N SER A 187 17.14 7.80 11.01
CA SER A 187 18.16 7.76 12.06
C SER A 187 17.57 7.37 13.42
N GLN A 188 18.43 6.85 14.31
CA GLN A 188 18.02 6.49 15.68
C GLN A 188 17.46 7.70 16.45
N GLU A 189 18.04 8.89 16.25
CA GLU A 189 17.63 10.10 16.93
C GLU A 189 16.20 10.51 16.58
N SER A 190 15.79 10.27 15.33
CA SER A 190 14.46 10.67 14.84
C SER A 190 13.31 9.81 15.39
N VAL A 191 13.62 8.65 15.96
CA VAL A 191 12.62 7.65 16.45
C VAL A 191 12.84 7.22 17.90
N GLY A 192 13.84 7.78 18.58
CA GLY A 192 14.18 7.43 19.96
C GLY A 192 13.02 7.59 20.94
N ASP A 193 12.26 8.68 20.80
CA ASP A 193 11.08 8.98 21.63
C ASP A 193 9.93 7.97 21.46
N LEU A 194 9.96 7.18 20.39
CA LEU A 194 8.97 6.13 20.14
C LEU A 194 9.38 4.78 20.75
N GLY A 195 10.52 4.71 21.43
CA GLY A 195 11.06 3.47 22.00
C GLY A 195 11.51 2.46 20.94
N ILE A 196 11.81 2.91 19.72
CA ILE A 196 12.33 2.07 18.63
C ILE A 196 13.86 2.02 18.74
N LYS A 197 14.43 0.81 18.80
CA LYS A 197 15.87 0.59 18.64
C LYS A 197 16.15 0.27 17.16
N MET A 198 16.88 1.15 16.47
CA MET A 198 17.29 0.91 15.08
C MET A 198 18.45 -0.09 15.06
N VAL A 199 18.33 -1.09 14.18
CA VAL A 199 19.30 -2.20 14.06
C VAL A 199 19.47 -2.61 12.59
N SER A 200 20.44 -3.50 12.31
CA SER A 200 20.56 -4.10 10.98
C SER A 200 19.38 -5.02 10.66
N LEU A 201 19.11 -5.27 9.37
CA LEU A 201 18.05 -6.19 8.96
C LEU A 201 18.27 -7.61 9.55
N ASP A 202 19.48 -8.11 9.49
CA ASP A 202 19.82 -9.43 10.01
C ASP A 202 19.61 -9.54 11.54
N GLU A 203 19.96 -8.49 12.31
CA GLU A 203 19.72 -8.44 13.75
C GLU A 203 18.21 -8.41 14.04
N LEU A 204 17.47 -7.57 13.33
CA LEU A 204 16.01 -7.49 13.45
C LEU A 204 15.36 -8.86 13.22
N LEU A 205 15.73 -9.56 12.15
CA LEU A 205 15.15 -10.86 11.80
C LEU A 205 15.44 -11.92 12.87
N LYS A 206 16.67 -11.97 13.40
CA LYS A 206 17.09 -12.96 14.42
C LYS A 206 16.41 -12.74 15.77
N GLU A 207 16.23 -11.47 16.15
CA GLU A 207 15.77 -11.14 17.51
C GLU A 207 14.23 -11.07 17.63
N SER A 208 13.52 -10.94 16.49
CA SER A 208 12.08 -10.72 16.49
C SER A 208 11.27 -11.99 16.69
N ASP A 209 10.21 -11.87 17.49
CA ASP A 209 9.13 -12.87 17.61
C ASP A 209 8.03 -12.62 16.56
N LEU A 210 7.99 -11.42 15.99
CA LEU A 210 7.18 -11.05 14.83
C LEU A 210 7.89 -9.97 14.03
N VAL A 211 7.84 -10.08 12.71
CA VAL A 211 8.34 -9.08 11.76
C VAL A 211 7.16 -8.50 10.98
N THR A 212 7.10 -7.18 10.82
CA THR A 212 6.08 -6.51 10.00
C THR A 212 6.71 -5.53 9.01
N LEU A 213 6.20 -5.55 7.76
CA LEU A 213 6.73 -4.74 6.67
C LEU A 213 5.82 -3.53 6.41
N HIS A 214 6.46 -2.35 6.31
CA HIS A 214 5.83 -1.06 5.99
C HIS A 214 6.66 -0.25 5.00
N VAL A 215 7.22 -0.93 4.01
CA VAL A 215 8.10 -0.35 2.99
C VAL A 215 7.32 0.10 1.75
N VAL A 216 7.86 1.06 1.01
CA VAL A 216 7.49 1.31 -0.38
C VAL A 216 8.18 0.29 -1.28
N LEU A 217 7.59 -0.01 -2.44
CA LEU A 217 8.21 -0.91 -3.40
C LEU A 217 9.21 -0.14 -4.28
N THR A 218 10.48 -0.50 -4.15
CA THR A 218 11.61 -0.01 -4.96
C THR A 218 12.41 -1.19 -5.49
N ARG A 219 13.49 -0.93 -6.22
CA ARG A 219 14.43 -2.00 -6.63
C ARG A 219 15.08 -2.67 -5.42
N GLU A 220 15.37 -1.92 -4.37
CA GLU A 220 16.03 -2.40 -3.14
C GLU A 220 15.08 -3.18 -2.22
N THR A 221 13.78 -2.84 -2.24
CA THR A 221 12.79 -3.51 -1.38
C THR A 221 12.06 -4.66 -2.06
N ARG A 222 12.21 -4.80 -3.40
CA ARG A 222 11.70 -5.97 -4.12
C ARG A 222 12.45 -7.22 -3.71
N ASP A 223 11.70 -8.27 -3.34
CA ASP A 223 12.22 -9.56 -2.88
C ASP A 223 13.22 -9.45 -1.71
N MET A 224 13.14 -8.35 -0.92
CA MET A 224 14.04 -8.13 0.19
C MET A 224 13.92 -9.16 1.30
N ILE A 225 12.78 -9.85 1.37
CA ILE A 225 12.54 -10.99 2.26
C ILE A 225 12.41 -12.24 1.41
N GLY A 226 13.51 -12.94 1.25
CA GLY A 226 13.60 -14.24 0.59
C GLY A 226 13.84 -15.37 1.58
N LEU A 227 14.21 -16.55 1.05
CA LEU A 227 14.42 -17.76 1.88
C LEU A 227 15.56 -17.59 2.90
N ARG A 228 16.60 -16.82 2.56
CA ARG A 228 17.71 -16.52 3.48
C ARG A 228 17.18 -15.76 4.70
N GLU A 229 16.43 -14.71 4.48
CA GLU A 229 15.86 -13.83 5.51
C GLU A 229 14.86 -14.61 6.38
N LEU A 230 13.99 -15.40 5.77
CA LEU A 230 13.02 -16.24 6.48
C LEU A 230 13.69 -17.30 7.34
N LYS A 231 14.85 -17.83 6.94
CA LYS A 231 15.65 -18.77 7.75
C LYS A 231 16.41 -18.12 8.90
N LEU A 232 16.65 -16.80 8.87
CA LEU A 232 17.22 -16.07 9.99
C LEU A 232 16.21 -15.86 11.11
N MET A 233 14.90 -15.89 10.80
CA MET A 233 13.85 -15.71 11.80
C MET A 233 13.77 -16.90 12.75
N LYS A 234 13.22 -16.66 13.94
CA LYS A 234 12.94 -17.73 14.89
C LYS A 234 11.87 -18.69 14.30
N PRO A 235 11.98 -20.01 14.52
CA PRO A 235 10.95 -20.96 14.10
C PRO A 235 9.55 -20.69 14.70
N THR A 236 9.52 -19.94 15.80
CA THR A 236 8.29 -19.51 16.49
C THR A 236 7.82 -18.13 16.05
N ALA A 237 8.55 -17.45 15.16
CA ALA A 237 8.21 -16.09 14.72
C ALA A 237 7.15 -16.07 13.64
N PHE A 238 6.47 -14.93 13.55
CA PHE A 238 5.48 -14.61 12.52
C PHE A 238 5.99 -13.50 11.59
N ILE A 239 5.44 -13.44 10.38
CA ILE A 239 5.68 -12.32 9.46
C ILE A 239 4.34 -11.72 9.00
N VAL A 240 4.26 -10.38 8.94
CA VAL A 240 3.07 -9.64 8.50
C VAL A 240 3.46 -8.70 7.37
N ASN A 241 2.72 -8.73 6.25
CA ASN A 241 2.90 -7.79 5.17
C ASN A 241 1.58 -7.09 4.82
N THR A 242 1.49 -5.83 5.16
CA THR A 242 0.41 -4.91 4.79
C THR A 242 0.93 -3.74 3.94
N SER A 243 2.12 -3.90 3.37
CA SER A 243 2.80 -2.87 2.57
C SER A 243 2.66 -3.14 1.07
N ARG A 244 3.53 -3.97 0.50
CA ARG A 244 3.52 -4.39 -0.91
C ARG A 244 3.89 -5.85 -1.05
N GLY A 245 3.12 -6.61 -1.84
CA GLY A 245 3.33 -8.05 -2.05
C GLY A 245 4.76 -8.39 -2.48
N PRO A 246 5.30 -7.75 -3.53
CA PRO A 246 6.65 -8.04 -4.01
C PRO A 246 7.81 -7.70 -3.05
N ALA A 247 7.55 -7.18 -1.85
CA ALA A 247 8.59 -7.03 -0.82
C ALA A 247 9.00 -8.39 -0.21
N ILE A 248 8.12 -9.38 -0.29
CA ILE A 248 8.41 -10.78 0.08
C ILE A 248 8.40 -11.63 -1.18
N LYS A 249 9.41 -12.46 -1.36
CA LYS A 249 9.44 -13.45 -2.42
C LYS A 249 8.48 -14.59 -2.11
N GLU A 250 7.28 -14.57 -2.67
CA GLU A 250 6.19 -15.47 -2.31
C GLU A 250 6.54 -16.97 -2.39
N PRO A 251 7.24 -17.49 -3.42
CA PRO A 251 7.65 -18.89 -3.44
C PRO A 251 8.51 -19.28 -2.23
N ASP A 252 9.39 -18.40 -1.79
CA ASP A 252 10.26 -18.62 -0.64
C ASP A 252 9.47 -18.58 0.68
N LEU A 253 8.44 -17.71 0.77
CA LEU A 253 7.52 -17.69 1.91
C LEU A 253 6.70 -18.98 1.99
N ILE A 254 6.18 -19.46 0.87
CA ILE A 254 5.45 -20.74 0.81
C ILE A 254 6.34 -21.89 1.28
N GLN A 255 7.59 -21.92 0.80
CA GLN A 255 8.58 -22.91 1.24
C GLN A 255 8.85 -22.81 2.74
N ALA A 256 8.98 -21.60 3.28
CA ALA A 256 9.26 -21.37 4.71
C ALA A 256 8.08 -21.81 5.60
N LEU A 257 6.83 -21.53 5.16
CA LEU A 257 5.63 -21.94 5.89
C LEU A 257 5.46 -23.46 5.88
N ASN A 258 5.60 -24.11 4.72
CA ASN A 258 5.48 -25.55 4.58
C ASN A 258 6.62 -26.29 5.29
N GLY A 259 7.84 -25.74 5.23
CA GLY A 259 9.03 -26.28 5.91
C GLY A 259 9.09 -25.94 7.40
N LYS A 260 8.13 -25.18 7.94
CA LYS A 260 8.07 -24.76 9.36
C LYS A 260 9.29 -23.95 9.80
N PHE A 261 9.90 -23.18 8.89
CA PHE A 261 11.00 -22.28 9.23
C PHE A 261 10.53 -21.09 10.06
N ILE A 262 9.27 -20.71 9.90
CA ILE A 262 8.56 -19.72 10.72
C ILE A 262 7.21 -20.28 11.17
N ALA A 263 6.61 -19.70 12.20
CA ALA A 263 5.35 -20.18 12.76
C ALA A 263 4.15 -19.89 11.86
N GLY A 264 4.14 -18.76 11.17
CA GLY A 264 3.03 -18.37 10.29
C GLY A 264 3.22 -16.99 9.70
N ALA A 265 2.25 -16.59 8.86
CA ALA A 265 2.24 -15.29 8.19
C ALA A 265 0.84 -14.67 8.12
N ALA A 266 0.77 -13.35 7.94
CA ALA A 266 -0.43 -12.65 7.54
C ALA A 266 -0.12 -11.67 6.41
N LEU A 267 -0.89 -11.77 5.31
CA LEU A 267 -0.69 -11.00 4.09
C LEU A 267 -2.00 -10.29 3.72
N ASP A 268 -1.93 -8.98 3.50
CA ASP A 268 -3.01 -8.21 2.87
C ASP A 268 -2.68 -7.86 1.41
N VAL A 269 -1.45 -8.09 0.98
CA VAL A 269 -0.90 -7.72 -0.33
C VAL A 269 -0.16 -8.89 -0.97
N PHE A 270 -0.15 -8.95 -2.31
CA PHE A 270 0.35 -10.08 -3.08
C PHE A 270 1.21 -9.62 -4.26
N ALA A 271 2.08 -10.51 -4.77
CA ALA A 271 2.87 -10.23 -5.96
C ALA A 271 2.00 -10.05 -7.21
N HIS A 272 0.90 -10.79 -7.27
CA HIS A 272 -0.12 -10.67 -8.31
C HIS A 272 -1.47 -10.35 -7.70
N GLU A 273 -2.04 -9.21 -8.06
CA GLU A 273 -3.35 -8.75 -7.58
C GLU A 273 -4.33 -8.49 -8.74
N PRO A 274 -5.56 -9.02 -8.65
CA PRO A 274 -6.13 -9.89 -7.62
C PRO A 274 -5.43 -11.24 -7.54
N LEU A 275 -5.29 -11.81 -6.30
CA LEU A 275 -4.67 -13.11 -6.09
C LEU A 275 -5.40 -14.20 -6.92
N PRO A 276 -4.73 -14.87 -7.87
CA PRO A 276 -5.36 -15.88 -8.73
C PRO A 276 -6.02 -17.01 -7.95
N MET A 277 -7.07 -17.62 -8.52
CA MET A 277 -7.79 -18.74 -7.84
C MET A 277 -6.92 -19.98 -7.67
N ASN A 278 -5.97 -20.20 -8.56
CA ASN A 278 -5.02 -21.31 -8.54
C ASN A 278 -3.67 -20.95 -7.89
N ASP A 279 -3.57 -19.80 -7.22
CA ASP A 279 -2.33 -19.36 -6.60
C ASP A 279 -1.89 -20.33 -5.48
N PRO A 280 -0.61 -20.71 -5.42
CA PRO A 280 -0.10 -21.64 -4.41
C PRO A 280 -0.27 -21.15 -2.96
N LEU A 281 -0.31 -19.83 -2.71
CA LEU A 281 -0.59 -19.27 -1.37
C LEU A 281 -1.94 -19.76 -0.82
N ARG A 282 -2.94 -20.00 -1.67
CA ARG A 282 -4.26 -20.51 -1.26
C ARG A 282 -4.22 -21.96 -0.77
N GLN A 283 -3.14 -22.69 -1.07
CA GLN A 283 -2.95 -24.10 -0.68
C GLN A 283 -2.09 -24.25 0.59
N VAL A 284 -1.47 -23.16 1.05
CA VAL A 284 -0.76 -23.15 2.35
C VAL A 284 -1.76 -23.43 3.47
N ASP A 285 -1.33 -24.19 4.47
CA ASP A 285 -2.14 -24.50 5.66
C ASP A 285 -2.85 -23.23 6.18
N PRO A 286 -4.18 -23.16 6.12
CA PRO A 286 -4.95 -21.99 6.51
C PRO A 286 -4.80 -21.62 7.99
N LEU A 287 -4.29 -22.51 8.82
CA LEU A 287 -4.02 -22.25 10.23
C LEU A 287 -2.68 -21.52 10.44
N ARG A 288 -1.82 -21.49 9.42
CA ARG A 288 -0.52 -20.84 9.43
C ARG A 288 -0.47 -19.56 8.59
N LEU A 289 -1.46 -19.36 7.72
CA LEU A 289 -1.52 -18.20 6.83
C LEU A 289 -2.88 -17.51 6.93
N ILE A 290 -2.85 -16.21 7.24
CA ILE A 290 -3.99 -15.30 7.12
C ILE A 290 -3.79 -14.50 5.83
N ILE A 291 -4.80 -14.49 4.97
CA ILE A 291 -4.81 -13.67 3.75
C ILE A 291 -6.06 -12.79 3.72
N THR A 292 -5.91 -11.53 3.32
CA THR A 292 -6.98 -10.54 3.18
C THR A 292 -6.86 -9.82 1.84
N PRO A 293 -7.95 -9.29 1.25
CA PRO A 293 -7.98 -8.91 -0.17
C PRO A 293 -7.52 -7.46 -0.43
N HIS A 294 -6.37 -7.04 0.11
CA HIS A 294 -5.77 -5.71 -0.03
C HIS A 294 -6.74 -4.57 0.33
N ASN A 295 -7.51 -4.77 1.39
CA ASN A 295 -8.44 -3.73 1.86
C ASN A 295 -8.60 -3.68 3.39
N ILE A 296 -7.77 -4.41 4.13
CA ILE A 296 -7.91 -4.51 5.58
C ILE A 296 -7.75 -3.15 6.29
N GLY A 297 -6.96 -2.24 5.70
CA GLY A 297 -6.81 -0.86 6.19
C GLY A 297 -7.87 0.11 5.68
N ALA A 298 -8.70 -0.31 4.71
CA ALA A 298 -9.70 0.54 4.10
C ALA A 298 -10.87 0.79 5.06
N ASN A 299 -11.30 2.04 5.12
CA ASN A 299 -12.46 2.46 5.90
C ASN A 299 -13.17 3.64 5.18
N PRO A 300 -14.46 3.93 5.49
CA PRO A 300 -15.19 5.02 4.84
C PRO A 300 -14.47 6.38 4.96
N GLY A 301 -13.90 6.68 6.12
CA GLY A 301 -13.18 7.94 6.35
C GLY A 301 -11.94 8.08 5.47
N SER A 302 -11.16 7.01 5.27
CA SER A 302 -9.98 7.04 4.42
C SER A 302 -10.34 7.25 2.94
N ALA A 303 -11.43 6.65 2.47
CA ALA A 303 -11.91 6.83 1.11
C ALA A 303 -12.36 8.28 0.87
N GLU A 304 -13.12 8.87 1.81
CA GLU A 304 -13.56 10.26 1.72
C GLU A 304 -12.39 11.25 1.79
N ALA A 305 -11.52 11.10 2.77
CA ALA A 305 -10.37 11.98 2.97
C ALA A 305 -9.43 11.95 1.75
N GLY A 306 -9.14 10.75 1.22
CA GLY A 306 -8.32 10.58 0.02
C GLY A 306 -8.92 11.27 -1.19
N GLN A 307 -10.25 11.18 -1.38
CA GLN A 307 -10.93 11.85 -2.49
C GLN A 307 -10.94 13.38 -2.33
N ARG A 308 -11.14 13.91 -1.13
CA ARG A 308 -11.04 15.36 -0.88
C ARG A 308 -9.65 15.88 -1.19
N MET A 309 -8.61 15.19 -0.74
CA MET A 309 -7.22 15.56 -1.00
C MET A 309 -6.89 15.50 -2.51
N ALA A 310 -7.34 14.47 -3.21
CA ALA A 310 -7.17 14.37 -4.66
C ALA A 310 -7.88 15.50 -5.40
N ALA A 311 -9.12 15.85 -5.02
CA ALA A 311 -9.85 16.98 -5.63
C ALA A 311 -9.11 18.31 -5.42
N GLN A 312 -8.57 18.55 -4.21
CA GLN A 312 -7.77 19.73 -3.90
C GLN A 312 -6.49 19.80 -4.76
N SER A 313 -5.80 18.66 -4.92
CA SER A 313 -4.61 18.57 -5.77
C SER A 313 -4.92 18.85 -7.24
N ILE A 314 -6.01 18.28 -7.76
CA ILE A 314 -6.47 18.52 -9.12
C ILE A 314 -6.77 20.01 -9.34
N LEU A 315 -7.55 20.63 -8.45
CA LEU A 315 -7.90 22.04 -8.56
C LEU A 315 -6.66 22.95 -8.48
N ALA A 316 -5.73 22.63 -7.57
CA ALA A 316 -4.47 23.39 -7.46
C ALA A 316 -3.69 23.36 -8.79
N ILE A 317 -3.53 22.19 -9.41
CA ILE A 317 -2.81 22.04 -10.68
C ILE A 317 -3.52 22.78 -11.80
N LEU A 318 -4.85 22.69 -11.90
CA LEU A 318 -5.63 23.42 -12.88
C LEU A 318 -5.58 24.95 -12.71
N ASP A 319 -5.29 25.41 -11.49
CA ASP A 319 -5.04 26.83 -11.17
C ASP A 319 -3.54 27.21 -11.31
N GLY A 320 -2.71 26.34 -11.89
CA GLY A 320 -1.28 26.57 -12.07
C GLY A 320 -0.44 26.50 -10.79
N LYS A 321 -0.97 25.91 -9.71
CA LYS A 321 -0.29 25.75 -8.42
C LYS A 321 0.27 24.34 -8.27
N ILE A 322 1.34 24.23 -7.49
CA ILE A 322 2.00 22.98 -7.15
C ILE A 322 1.42 22.48 -5.81
N PRO A 323 0.71 21.34 -5.77
CA PRO A 323 0.19 20.79 -4.51
C PRO A 323 1.29 20.09 -3.70
N ASP A 324 1.11 20.02 -2.37
CA ASP A 324 2.05 19.34 -1.45
C ASP A 324 2.02 17.79 -1.58
N THR A 325 1.11 17.27 -2.38
CA THR A 325 0.89 15.83 -2.58
C THR A 325 1.74 15.21 -3.70
N ILE A 326 2.67 15.97 -4.27
CA ILE A 326 3.54 15.51 -5.35
C ILE A 326 4.53 14.46 -4.84
N VAL A 327 4.62 13.34 -5.57
CA VAL A 327 5.58 12.26 -5.29
C VAL A 327 6.84 12.33 -6.17
N ASN A 328 6.81 13.13 -7.24
CA ASN A 328 7.94 13.33 -8.16
C ASN A 328 8.35 14.80 -8.32
N PRO A 329 8.89 15.44 -7.27
CA PRO A 329 9.20 16.87 -7.29
C PRO A 329 10.22 17.27 -8.38
N LEU A 330 11.02 16.36 -8.88
CA LEU A 330 11.95 16.58 -9.98
C LEU A 330 11.26 16.89 -11.31
N ALA A 331 9.98 16.60 -11.46
CA ALA A 331 9.18 16.98 -12.63
C ALA A 331 8.83 18.48 -12.67
N ILE A 332 8.87 19.18 -11.51
CA ILE A 332 8.35 20.54 -11.38
C ILE A 332 9.00 21.56 -12.37
N PRO A 333 10.33 21.60 -12.54
CA PRO A 333 10.93 22.56 -13.46
C PRO A 333 10.40 22.40 -14.89
N ARG A 334 10.37 21.16 -15.40
CA ARG A 334 9.89 20.86 -16.76
C ARG A 334 8.38 21.05 -16.91
N TRP A 335 7.61 20.77 -15.86
CA TRP A 335 6.18 21.04 -15.83
C TRP A 335 5.88 22.53 -15.98
N LYS A 336 6.63 23.40 -15.25
CA LYS A 336 6.49 24.85 -15.37
C LYS A 336 6.84 25.34 -16.76
N GLU A 337 7.92 24.86 -17.35
CA GLU A 337 8.33 25.19 -18.70
C GLU A 337 7.25 24.85 -19.73
N ARG A 338 6.60 23.68 -19.59
CA ARG A 338 5.57 23.19 -20.53
C ARG A 338 4.22 23.89 -20.38
N PHE A 339 3.82 24.25 -19.17
CA PHE A 339 2.43 24.60 -18.89
C PHE A 339 2.22 25.96 -18.20
N GLN A 340 3.28 26.64 -17.82
CA GLN A 340 3.23 27.99 -17.19
C GLN A 340 3.94 29.07 -18.00
N SER A 341 4.42 28.75 -19.20
CA SER A 341 5.04 29.73 -20.12
C SER A 341 3.99 30.59 -20.85
#